data_ca6c3a00dd1d96db8e7f89811e66e5b7
#
_entry.id   ca6c3a00dd1d96db8e7f89811e66e5b7
#
_cell.length_a   1.000
_cell.length_b   1.000
_cell.length_c   1.000
_cell.angle_alpha   90.00
_cell.angle_beta   90.00
_cell.angle_gamma   90.00
#
_symmetry.space_group_name_H-M   'P 1'
#
loop_
_entity.id
_entity.type
_entity.pdbx_description
1 polymer ?
#
loop_
_entity_poly.entity_id
_entity_poly.type
_entity_poly.pdbx_seq_one_letter_code
_entity_poly.pdbx_strand_id
1 'polypeptide(L)'
;MVKRMPWVEREFEFNLPVGVFPCVLERLRGTPARLEELTRGLTHEGLTAKPGGLWSVQEQAGHLWDLDELHEGRLADYARGLEVLRAADMRNRKTEEASHNAARLTDILAGFRAARLGFVRRLEALTEAEVAASALHPRLGKPMRVIDMAYFTAEHDDHHLAAISGLRRLK
;
A
#
# COMPACT_ATOMS: atom_id res chain seq x y z
N MET A 1 5.11 24.86 -1.85
CA MET A 1 4.90 23.46 -1.41
C MET A 1 5.42 22.53 -2.50
N VAL A 2 6.18 21.47 -2.18
CA VAL A 2 6.68 20.51 -3.18
C VAL A 2 5.49 19.71 -3.72
N LYS A 3 5.36 19.63 -5.07
CA LYS A 3 4.31 18.86 -5.71
C LYS A 3 4.61 17.36 -5.60
N ARG A 4 3.63 16.56 -5.21
CA ARG A 4 3.76 15.10 -5.14
C ARG A 4 3.87 14.52 -6.56
N MET A 5 4.91 13.71 -6.79
CA MET A 5 5.09 12.99 -8.07
C MET A 5 4.00 11.91 -8.20
N PRO A 6 3.38 11.74 -9.39
CA PRO A 6 2.47 10.63 -9.65
C PRO A 6 3.14 9.28 -9.40
N TRP A 7 2.40 8.32 -8.83
CA TRP A 7 2.95 6.99 -8.50
C TRP A 7 3.52 6.28 -9.73
N VAL A 8 2.85 6.38 -10.85
CA VAL A 8 3.22 5.68 -12.08
C VAL A 8 4.48 6.25 -12.75
N GLU A 9 4.87 7.48 -12.40
CA GLU A 9 6.08 8.15 -12.89
C GLU A 9 7.31 7.90 -12.00
N ARG A 10 7.10 7.24 -10.83
CA ARG A 10 8.21 6.95 -9.92
C ARG A 10 9.04 5.78 -10.44
N GLU A 11 10.34 5.97 -10.42
CA GLU A 11 11.32 4.92 -10.72
C GLU A 11 11.82 4.30 -9.42
N PHE A 12 12.14 3.00 -9.47
CA PHE A 12 12.61 2.24 -8.32
C PHE A 12 13.87 1.45 -8.68
N GLU A 13 14.87 1.56 -7.84
CA GLU A 13 16.03 0.68 -7.83
C GLU A 13 15.90 -0.32 -6.70
N PHE A 14 15.93 -1.61 -7.05
CA PHE A 14 15.76 -2.71 -6.11
C PHE A 14 17.12 -3.27 -5.72
N ASN A 15 17.85 -2.53 -4.91
CA ASN A 15 19.21 -2.84 -4.48
C ASN A 15 19.39 -2.82 -2.94
N LEU A 16 18.31 -2.83 -2.18
CA LEU A 16 18.38 -2.78 -0.71
C LEU A 16 19.12 -4.00 -0.15
N PRO A 17 20.07 -3.80 0.80
CA PRO A 17 20.60 -4.92 1.56
C PRO A 17 19.49 -5.67 2.30
N VAL A 18 19.52 -7.01 2.31
CA VAL A 18 18.50 -7.84 2.99
C VAL A 18 18.39 -7.46 4.47
N GLY A 19 19.49 -7.07 5.11
CA GLY A 19 19.52 -6.65 6.52
C GLY A 19 18.68 -5.41 6.87
N VAL A 20 18.16 -4.64 5.87
CA VAL A 20 17.20 -3.55 6.15
C VAL A 20 15.74 -4.01 6.17
N PHE A 21 15.48 -5.28 5.86
CA PHE A 21 14.13 -5.84 5.84
C PHE A 21 13.33 -5.60 7.13
N PRO A 22 13.89 -5.77 8.35
CA PRO A 22 13.18 -5.46 9.58
C PRO A 22 12.69 -4.00 9.65
N CYS A 23 13.48 -3.05 9.16
CA CYS A 23 13.08 -1.64 9.13
C CYS A 23 11.93 -1.39 8.13
N VAL A 24 11.93 -2.10 6.98
CA VAL A 24 10.82 -2.04 6.02
C VAL A 24 9.54 -2.61 6.63
N LEU A 25 9.65 -3.70 7.40
CA LEU A 25 8.49 -4.28 8.12
C LEU A 25 7.88 -3.29 9.10
N GLU A 26 8.68 -2.53 9.85
CA GLU A 26 8.18 -1.51 10.78
C GLU A 26 7.46 -0.36 10.04
N ARG A 27 7.90 0.02 8.83
CA ARG A 27 7.15 0.99 8.00
C ARG A 27 5.75 0.45 7.67
N LEU A 28 5.66 -0.80 7.21
CA LEU A 28 4.40 -1.46 6.88
C LEU A 28 3.50 -1.61 8.12
N ARG A 29 4.07 -2.07 9.24
CA ARG A 29 3.39 -2.22 10.52
C ARG A 29 2.79 -0.90 11.02
N GLY A 30 3.51 0.19 10.82
CA GLY A 30 3.11 1.52 11.24
C GLY A 30 2.06 2.19 10.33
N THR A 31 1.83 1.71 9.11
CA THR A 31 0.91 2.35 8.16
C THR A 31 -0.52 2.49 8.71
N PRO A 32 -1.17 1.46 9.31
CA PRO A 32 -2.51 1.62 9.86
C PRO A 32 -2.59 2.70 10.95
N ALA A 33 -1.63 2.75 11.87
CA ALA A 33 -1.60 3.76 12.92
C ALA A 33 -1.45 5.19 12.36
N ARG A 34 -0.58 5.37 11.35
CA ARG A 34 -0.42 6.64 10.65
C ARG A 34 -1.69 7.06 9.91
N LEU A 35 -2.38 6.11 9.28
CA LEU A 35 -3.65 6.37 8.62
C LEU A 35 -4.74 6.79 9.61
N GLU A 36 -4.87 6.09 10.74
CA GLU A 36 -5.79 6.43 11.82
C GLU A 36 -5.52 7.84 12.37
N GLU A 37 -4.25 8.19 12.58
CA GLU A 37 -3.86 9.54 13.01
C GLU A 37 -4.23 10.61 11.97
N LEU A 38 -3.97 10.34 10.69
CA LEU A 38 -4.29 11.26 9.61
C LEU A 38 -5.80 11.44 9.38
N THR A 39 -6.62 10.48 9.76
CA THR A 39 -8.09 10.56 9.62
C THR A 39 -8.79 11.07 10.87
N ARG A 40 -8.09 11.13 12.00
CA ARG A 40 -8.65 11.55 13.29
C ARG A 40 -9.22 12.94 13.24
N GLY A 41 -10.46 13.10 13.75
CA GLY A 41 -11.16 14.38 13.88
C GLY A 41 -11.66 14.96 12.57
N LEU A 42 -11.54 14.28 11.44
CA LEU A 42 -12.16 14.70 10.19
C LEU A 42 -13.68 14.48 10.25
N THR A 43 -14.43 15.45 9.78
CA THR A 43 -15.88 15.30 9.59
C THR A 43 -16.18 14.39 8.41
N HIS A 44 -17.42 13.89 8.31
CA HIS A 44 -17.83 13.08 7.16
C HIS A 44 -17.58 13.80 5.83
N GLU A 45 -17.94 15.08 5.73
CA GLU A 45 -17.64 15.91 4.57
C GLU A 45 -16.13 15.93 4.26
N GLY A 46 -15.30 16.07 5.30
CA GLY A 46 -13.87 16.06 5.15
C GLY A 46 -13.28 14.74 4.70
N LEU A 47 -13.91 13.64 5.06
CA LEU A 47 -13.50 12.31 4.66
C LEU A 47 -13.87 12.01 3.21
N THR A 48 -15.03 12.51 2.74
CA THR A 48 -15.63 12.11 1.46
C THR A 48 -15.51 13.16 0.36
N ALA A 49 -15.02 14.38 0.65
CA ALA A 49 -14.82 15.41 -0.36
C ALA A 49 -13.81 14.97 -1.43
N LYS A 50 -14.15 15.24 -2.69
CA LYS A 50 -13.36 14.89 -3.90
C LYS A 50 -12.90 16.18 -4.62
N PRO A 51 -11.94 16.94 -4.09
CA PRO A 51 -11.49 18.19 -4.70
C PRO A 51 -10.84 17.90 -6.07
N GLY A 52 -11.31 18.59 -7.09
CA GLY A 52 -10.81 18.43 -8.46
C GLY A 52 -11.01 17.03 -9.05
N GLY A 53 -11.97 16.25 -8.54
CA GLY A 53 -12.23 14.88 -9.01
C GLY A 53 -11.22 13.83 -8.51
N LEU A 54 -10.30 14.22 -7.62
CA LEU A 54 -9.37 13.29 -6.99
C LEU A 54 -10.08 12.39 -5.97
N TRP A 55 -9.50 11.24 -5.67
CA TRP A 55 -9.98 10.39 -4.58
C TRP A 55 -10.04 11.15 -3.26
N SER A 56 -11.11 10.93 -2.53
CA SER A 56 -11.30 11.45 -1.17
C SER A 56 -10.33 10.80 -0.18
N VAL A 57 -10.24 11.34 1.03
CA VAL A 57 -9.48 10.72 2.13
C VAL A 57 -9.94 9.28 2.37
N GLN A 58 -11.25 9.03 2.35
CA GLN A 58 -11.83 7.72 2.63
C GLN A 58 -11.59 6.73 1.48
N GLU A 59 -11.62 7.19 0.23
CA GLU A 59 -11.24 6.38 -0.94
C GLU A 59 -9.74 6.03 -0.93
N GLN A 60 -8.86 6.96 -0.53
CA GLN A 60 -7.43 6.67 -0.34
C GLN A 60 -7.21 5.58 0.73
N ALA A 61 -7.93 5.67 1.86
CA ALA A 61 -7.86 4.68 2.93
C ALA A 61 -8.37 3.30 2.48
N GLY A 62 -9.50 3.29 1.77
CA GLY A 62 -10.08 2.06 1.22
C GLY A 62 -9.17 1.40 0.19
N HIS A 63 -8.51 2.20 -0.67
CA HIS A 63 -7.56 1.70 -1.64
C HIS A 63 -6.37 0.96 -1.00
N LEU A 64 -5.83 1.47 0.10
CA LEU A 64 -4.78 0.77 0.83
C LEU A 64 -5.24 -0.61 1.32
N TRP A 65 -6.48 -0.71 1.79
CA TRP A 65 -7.06 -1.99 2.20
C TRP A 65 -7.29 -2.94 1.01
N ASP A 66 -7.83 -2.42 -0.09
CA ASP A 66 -8.11 -3.21 -1.30
C ASP A 66 -6.85 -3.86 -1.88
N LEU A 67 -5.71 -3.17 -1.80
CA LEU A 67 -4.45 -3.66 -2.34
C LEU A 67 -3.75 -4.71 -1.47
N ASP A 68 -4.12 -4.86 -0.21
CA ASP A 68 -3.51 -5.90 0.65
C ASP A 68 -3.78 -7.31 0.08
N GLU A 69 -4.90 -7.53 -0.62
CA GLU A 69 -5.15 -8.78 -1.35
C GLU A 69 -4.10 -9.04 -2.45
N LEU A 70 -3.69 -7.99 -3.19
CA LEU A 70 -2.64 -8.10 -4.18
C LEU A 70 -1.29 -8.43 -3.54
N HIS A 71 -0.96 -7.77 -2.41
CA HIS A 71 0.29 -8.00 -1.70
C HIS A 71 0.38 -9.41 -1.15
N GLU A 72 -0.68 -9.90 -0.52
CA GLU A 72 -0.82 -11.28 -0.06
C GLU A 72 -0.69 -12.28 -1.20
N GLY A 73 -1.33 -11.97 -2.31
CA GLY A 73 -1.25 -12.80 -3.50
C GLY A 73 0.16 -12.89 -4.08
N ARG A 74 0.89 -11.78 -4.14
CA ARG A 74 2.30 -11.77 -4.60
C ARG A 74 3.20 -12.55 -3.66
N LEU A 75 2.98 -12.47 -2.36
CA LEU A 75 3.72 -13.30 -1.40
C LEU A 75 3.48 -14.79 -1.65
N ALA A 76 2.25 -15.17 -1.98
CA ALA A 76 1.94 -16.53 -2.39
C ALA A 76 2.57 -16.92 -3.75
N ASP A 77 2.74 -15.97 -4.68
CA ASP A 77 3.44 -16.21 -5.95
C ASP A 77 4.92 -16.55 -5.71
N TYR A 78 5.61 -15.81 -4.81
CA TYR A 78 6.98 -16.15 -4.39
C TYR A 78 7.07 -17.53 -3.74
N ALA A 79 6.19 -17.85 -2.81
CA ALA A 79 6.16 -19.13 -2.12
C ALA A 79 5.96 -20.32 -3.10
N ARG A 80 5.31 -20.08 -4.23
CA ARG A 80 5.11 -21.07 -5.31
C ARG A 80 6.24 -21.08 -6.34
N GLY A 81 7.24 -20.21 -6.21
CA GLY A 81 8.34 -20.09 -7.15
C GLY A 81 7.93 -19.61 -8.54
N LEU A 82 6.91 -18.75 -8.64
CA LEU A 82 6.50 -18.23 -9.95
C LEU A 82 7.56 -17.27 -10.48
N GLU A 83 7.86 -17.36 -11.78
CA GLU A 83 8.81 -16.48 -12.46
C GLU A 83 8.32 -15.04 -12.59
N VAL A 84 7.00 -14.86 -12.69
CA VAL A 84 6.36 -13.55 -12.84
C VAL A 84 5.27 -13.37 -11.78
N LEU A 85 5.30 -12.24 -11.08
CA LEU A 85 4.28 -11.87 -10.10
C LEU A 85 2.95 -11.53 -10.78
N ARG A 86 1.84 -11.76 -10.08
CA ARG A 86 0.54 -11.30 -10.54
C ARG A 86 0.52 -9.80 -10.80
N ALA A 87 -0.15 -9.38 -11.87
CA ALA A 87 -0.30 -7.98 -12.21
C ALA A 87 -1.29 -7.27 -11.29
N ALA A 88 -1.05 -5.98 -11.03
CA ALA A 88 -2.05 -5.11 -10.45
C ALA A 88 -3.10 -4.70 -11.49
N ASP A 89 -4.35 -4.50 -11.05
CA ASP A 89 -5.35 -3.82 -11.87
C ASP A 89 -5.07 -2.31 -11.90
N MET A 90 -4.45 -1.84 -12.97
CA MET A 90 -4.08 -0.42 -13.14
C MET A 90 -5.29 0.52 -13.28
N ARG A 91 -6.50 -0.03 -13.42
CA ARG A 91 -7.75 0.75 -13.42
C ARG A 91 -8.33 0.92 -12.02
N ASN A 92 -7.76 0.24 -11.02
CA ASN A 92 -8.22 0.27 -9.62
C ASN A 92 -9.73 -0.06 -9.48
N ARG A 93 -10.26 -0.96 -10.32
CA ARG A 93 -11.71 -1.27 -10.36
C ARG A 93 -12.25 -1.65 -8.99
N LYS A 94 -11.51 -2.44 -8.21
CA LYS A 94 -11.93 -2.81 -6.86
C LYS A 94 -12.23 -1.58 -5.99
N THR A 95 -11.36 -0.58 -6.00
CA THR A 95 -11.54 0.67 -5.24
C THR A 95 -12.65 1.53 -5.81
N GLU A 96 -12.73 1.65 -7.14
CA GLU A 96 -13.77 2.46 -7.80
C GLU A 96 -15.19 1.89 -7.57
N GLU A 97 -15.32 0.56 -7.51
CA GLU A 97 -16.59 -0.14 -7.32
C GLU A 97 -16.98 -0.32 -5.85
N ALA A 98 -16.02 -0.24 -4.91
CA ALA A 98 -16.24 -0.51 -3.49
C ALA A 98 -17.10 0.51 -2.77
N SER A 99 -17.37 1.68 -3.38
CA SER A 99 -18.18 2.74 -2.76
C SER A 99 -17.70 3.14 -1.35
N HIS A 100 -16.40 3.25 -1.16
CA HIS A 100 -15.79 3.51 0.16
C HIS A 100 -16.40 4.74 0.87
N ASN A 101 -16.81 5.78 0.13
CA ASN A 101 -17.43 6.97 0.71
C ASN A 101 -18.80 6.70 1.36
N ALA A 102 -19.45 5.57 1.05
CA ALA A 102 -20.70 5.14 1.70
C ALA A 102 -20.45 4.21 2.90
N ALA A 103 -19.23 3.69 3.07
CA ALA A 103 -18.86 2.82 4.18
C ALA A 103 -18.54 3.64 5.46
N ARG A 104 -18.52 2.97 6.61
CA ARG A 104 -18.01 3.59 7.83
C ARG A 104 -16.48 3.60 7.82
N LEU A 105 -15.87 4.76 8.08
CA LEU A 105 -14.41 4.85 8.16
C LEU A 105 -13.81 3.85 9.16
N THR A 106 -14.47 3.64 10.29
CA THR A 106 -14.03 2.68 11.32
C THR A 106 -13.89 1.26 10.79
N ASP A 107 -14.77 0.86 9.87
CA ASP A 107 -14.75 -0.49 9.29
C ASP A 107 -13.60 -0.62 8.28
N ILE A 108 -13.36 0.42 7.46
CA ILE A 108 -12.21 0.50 6.55
C ILE A 108 -10.90 0.42 7.33
N LEU A 109 -10.75 1.22 8.39
CA LEU A 109 -9.53 1.26 9.20
C LEU A 109 -9.28 -0.07 9.92
N ALA A 110 -10.33 -0.68 10.49
CA ALA A 110 -10.22 -1.97 11.16
C ALA A 110 -9.86 -3.10 10.16
N GLY A 111 -10.51 -3.13 9.00
CA GLY A 111 -10.22 -4.08 7.93
C GLY A 111 -8.79 -3.96 7.42
N PHE A 112 -8.35 -2.74 7.12
CA PHE A 112 -6.98 -2.47 6.68
C PHE A 112 -5.96 -2.88 7.75
N ARG A 113 -6.18 -2.51 9.01
CA ARG A 113 -5.28 -2.89 10.11
C ARG A 113 -5.16 -4.41 10.23
N ALA A 114 -6.28 -5.13 10.20
CA ALA A 114 -6.28 -6.59 10.30
C ALA A 114 -5.53 -7.26 9.14
N ALA A 115 -5.80 -6.83 7.90
CA ALA A 115 -5.14 -7.33 6.70
C ALA A 115 -3.63 -7.04 6.73
N ARG A 116 -3.23 -5.78 6.97
CA ARG A 116 -1.83 -5.36 6.99
C ARG A 116 -1.02 -6.06 8.07
N LEU A 117 -1.54 -6.20 9.28
CA LEU A 117 -0.86 -6.94 10.35
C LEU A 117 -0.76 -8.44 10.05
N GLY A 118 -1.74 -9.00 9.34
CA GLY A 118 -1.68 -10.36 8.80
C GLY A 118 -0.52 -10.52 7.82
N PHE A 119 -0.44 -9.62 6.84
CA PHE A 119 0.62 -9.58 5.83
C PHE A 119 2.02 -9.44 6.47
N VAL A 120 2.17 -8.50 7.41
CA VAL A 120 3.45 -8.30 8.12
C VAL A 120 3.87 -9.56 8.88
N ARG A 121 2.96 -10.23 9.61
CA ARG A 121 3.28 -11.50 10.30
C ARG A 121 3.78 -12.58 9.34
N ARG A 122 3.22 -12.66 8.13
CA ARG A 122 3.69 -13.61 7.12
C ARG A 122 5.08 -13.26 6.61
N LEU A 123 5.36 -11.99 6.41
CA LEU A 123 6.69 -11.51 6.01
C LEU A 123 7.74 -11.77 7.10
N GLU A 124 7.39 -11.57 8.38
CA GLU A 124 8.27 -11.83 9.52
C GLU A 124 8.67 -13.31 9.68
N ALA A 125 7.81 -14.21 9.21
CA ALA A 125 8.06 -15.65 9.30
C ALA A 125 9.02 -16.17 8.23
N LEU A 126 9.44 -15.32 7.27
CA LEU A 126 10.30 -15.72 6.17
C LEU A 126 11.76 -15.86 6.61
N THR A 127 12.44 -16.84 6.05
CA THR A 127 13.89 -16.97 6.14
C THR A 127 14.60 -15.93 5.27
N GLU A 128 15.88 -15.69 5.54
CA GLU A 128 16.69 -14.76 4.72
C GLU A 128 16.73 -15.15 3.24
N ALA A 129 16.77 -16.45 2.94
CA ALA A 129 16.72 -16.94 1.57
C ALA A 129 15.39 -16.63 0.87
N GLU A 130 14.27 -16.77 1.58
CA GLU A 130 12.94 -16.42 1.06
C GLU A 130 12.79 -14.90 0.89
N VAL A 131 13.33 -14.08 1.80
CA VAL A 131 13.35 -12.61 1.67
C VAL A 131 14.17 -12.18 0.44
N ALA A 132 15.22 -12.92 0.08
CA ALA A 132 16.03 -12.68 -1.12
C ALA A 132 15.46 -13.31 -2.40
N ALA A 133 14.44 -14.17 -2.31
CA ALA A 133 13.81 -14.80 -3.48
C ALA A 133 13.23 -13.75 -4.42
N SER A 134 13.43 -13.93 -5.74
CA SER A 134 13.10 -12.94 -6.77
C SER A 134 12.14 -13.47 -7.81
N ALA A 135 11.26 -12.60 -8.29
CA ALA A 135 10.40 -12.84 -9.44
C ALA A 135 10.29 -11.56 -10.28
N LEU A 136 9.84 -11.64 -11.53
CA LEU A 136 9.68 -10.47 -12.39
C LEU A 136 8.45 -9.69 -11.99
N HIS A 137 8.59 -8.36 -11.75
CA HIS A 137 7.44 -7.45 -11.58
C HIS A 137 6.85 -7.08 -12.94
N PRO A 138 5.58 -7.45 -13.26
CA PRO A 138 5.07 -7.39 -14.63
C PRO A 138 5.01 -5.97 -15.21
N ARG A 139 4.71 -4.94 -14.41
CA ARG A 139 4.63 -3.55 -14.87
C ARG A 139 6.02 -2.90 -15.03
N LEU A 140 6.94 -3.21 -14.11
CA LEU A 140 8.26 -2.57 -14.11
C LEU A 140 9.25 -3.27 -15.04
N GLY A 141 8.97 -4.54 -15.41
CA GLY A 141 9.88 -5.34 -16.21
C GLY A 141 11.23 -5.59 -15.53
N LYS A 142 11.26 -5.52 -14.18
CA LYS A 142 12.48 -5.67 -13.37
C LYS A 142 12.34 -6.86 -12.42
N PRO A 143 13.44 -7.60 -12.14
CA PRO A 143 13.46 -8.52 -11.00
C PRO A 143 13.13 -7.77 -9.71
N MET A 144 12.28 -8.37 -8.88
CA MET A 144 11.84 -7.83 -7.60
C MET A 144 11.96 -8.95 -6.57
N ARG A 145 12.77 -8.75 -5.54
CA ARG A 145 12.88 -9.69 -4.41
C ARG A 145 11.72 -9.43 -3.44
N VAL A 146 11.50 -10.33 -2.51
CA VAL A 146 10.48 -10.15 -1.47
C VAL A 146 10.73 -8.85 -0.67
N ILE A 147 12.00 -8.56 -0.30
CA ILE A 147 12.34 -7.29 0.36
C ILE A 147 11.97 -6.08 -0.52
N ASP A 148 12.21 -6.16 -1.82
CA ASP A 148 11.91 -5.07 -2.74
C ASP A 148 10.40 -4.89 -2.90
N MET A 149 9.62 -5.98 -2.89
CA MET A 149 8.15 -5.93 -2.86
C MET A 149 7.65 -5.27 -1.57
N ALA A 150 8.19 -5.65 -0.42
CA ALA A 150 7.82 -5.04 0.86
C ALA A 150 8.15 -3.54 0.88
N TYR A 151 9.33 -3.15 0.39
CA TYR A 151 9.74 -1.76 0.24
C TYR A 151 8.82 -1.00 -0.73
N PHE A 152 8.53 -1.58 -1.89
CA PHE A 152 7.63 -0.99 -2.89
C PHE A 152 6.22 -0.78 -2.31
N THR A 153 5.72 -1.72 -1.51
CA THR A 153 4.45 -1.59 -0.79
C THR A 153 4.50 -0.44 0.22
N ALA A 154 5.57 -0.32 1.01
CA ALA A 154 5.74 0.78 1.96
C ALA A 154 5.81 2.15 1.27
N GLU A 155 6.48 2.24 0.13
CA GLU A 155 6.53 3.46 -0.70
C GLU A 155 5.16 3.82 -1.28
N HIS A 156 4.35 2.82 -1.65
CA HIS A 156 2.98 3.03 -2.11
C HIS A 156 2.08 3.53 -0.97
N ASP A 157 2.20 2.95 0.22
CA ASP A 157 1.50 3.43 1.41
C ASP A 157 1.82 4.90 1.69
N ASP A 158 3.11 5.26 1.70
CA ASP A 158 3.56 6.64 1.95
C ASP A 158 3.04 7.61 0.87
N HIS A 159 2.92 7.16 -0.39
CA HIS A 159 2.31 7.92 -1.46
C HIS A 159 0.85 8.29 -1.16
N HIS A 160 0.06 7.34 -0.66
CA HIS A 160 -1.35 7.57 -0.30
C HIS A 160 -1.48 8.36 1.01
N LEU A 161 -0.65 8.12 2.02
CA LEU A 161 -0.61 8.94 3.22
C LEU A 161 -0.25 10.40 2.92
N ALA A 162 0.68 10.64 1.98
CA ALA A 162 1.00 11.98 1.51
C ALA A 162 -0.16 12.65 0.76
N ALA A 163 -0.96 11.88 -0.01
CA ALA A 163 -2.19 12.37 -0.64
C ALA A 163 -3.20 12.83 0.43
N ILE A 164 -3.47 12.00 1.43
CA ILE A 164 -4.36 12.31 2.56
C ILE A 164 -3.88 13.57 3.30
N SER A 165 -2.58 13.65 3.59
CA SER A 165 -1.99 14.83 4.24
C SER A 165 -2.17 16.10 3.41
N GLY A 166 -2.09 15.98 2.07
CA GLY A 166 -2.38 17.08 1.14
C GLY A 166 -3.84 17.53 1.21
N LEU A 167 -4.78 16.58 1.17
CA LEU A 167 -6.23 16.84 1.25
C LEU A 167 -6.64 17.52 2.56
N ARG A 168 -6.03 17.14 3.68
CA ARG A 168 -6.28 17.78 5.00
C ARG A 168 -5.91 19.27 5.04
N ARG A 169 -4.95 19.70 4.23
CA ARG A 169 -4.47 21.10 4.21
C ARG A 169 -5.30 22.03 3.32
N LEU A 170 -6.17 21.47 2.50
CA LEU A 170 -7.07 22.23 1.63
C LEU A 170 -8.31 22.76 2.38
N LYS A 171 -8.40 22.47 3.67
CA LYS A 171 -9.41 22.94 4.61
C LYS A 171 -8.84 24.00 5.53
#